data_df63afc8d31059536ee1d055b8b67382
#
_entry.id   df63afc8d31059536ee1d055b8b67382
#
_cell.length_a   1.000
_cell.length_b   1.000
_cell.length_c   1.000
_cell.angle_alpha   90.00
_cell.angle_beta   90.00
_cell.angle_gamma   90.00
#
_symmetry.space_group_name_H-M   'P 1'
#
loop_
_entity.id
_entity.type
_entity.pdbx_description
1 polymer ?
#
loop_
_entity_poly.entity_id
_entity_poly.type
_entity_poly.pdbx_seq_one_letter_code
_entity_poly.pdbx_strand_id
1 'polypeptide(L)'
;MIRNVVFDVGNVLVKLHYQPFIQYLGRAGVDMADLPRWLSQVDLEGHERGDVSGEALLGRIAGMATRPLDLAELRAHWLSMFEPWDEMFTLASGLKADYRVYLLSNIGDMHWAHLDALYGLDTLVHGACASFRVGAIKPHVDIYRKAESMFDLDPAATVFLDDLLPNVAGARECGWHAIHHTDAGLTRSQLRALGVRLPAPFT
;
A
#
# COMPACT_ATOMS: atom_id res chain seq x y z
N MET A 1 -2.30 -25.35 -5.02
CA MET A 1 -0.87 -24.95 -5.14
C MET A 1 -0.82 -23.48 -5.50
N ILE A 2 -0.03 -22.68 -4.78
CA ILE A 2 0.09 -21.23 -5.04
C ILE A 2 0.74 -20.99 -6.40
N ARG A 3 0.17 -20.07 -7.17
CA ARG A 3 0.66 -19.58 -8.47
C ARG A 3 0.85 -18.07 -8.49
N ASN A 4 0.08 -17.36 -7.66
CA ASN A 4 0.06 -15.91 -7.60
C ASN A 4 0.46 -15.44 -6.20
N VAL A 5 1.35 -14.45 -6.12
CA VAL A 5 1.74 -13.79 -4.87
C VAL A 5 1.43 -12.31 -5.04
N VAL A 6 0.58 -11.78 -4.16
CA VAL A 6 0.12 -10.40 -4.19
C VAL A 6 0.66 -9.67 -2.96
N PHE A 7 1.30 -8.54 -3.16
CA PHE A 7 1.85 -7.72 -2.07
C PHE A 7 1.05 -6.45 -1.91
N ASP A 8 0.78 -6.04 -0.67
CA ASP A 8 0.54 -4.62 -0.39
C ASP A 8 1.85 -3.82 -0.56
N VAL A 9 1.73 -2.52 -0.62
CA VAL A 9 2.87 -1.58 -0.73
C VAL A 9 3.23 -1.03 0.64
N GLY A 10 2.29 -0.35 1.31
CA GLY A 10 2.52 0.27 2.62
C GLY A 10 2.80 -0.75 3.71
N ASN A 11 3.82 -0.54 4.52
CA ASN A 11 4.29 -1.45 5.58
C ASN A 11 4.53 -2.91 5.14
N VAL A 12 4.61 -3.15 3.81
CA VAL A 12 5.01 -4.45 3.24
C VAL A 12 6.22 -4.28 2.34
N LEU A 13 6.16 -3.44 1.30
CA LEU A 13 7.31 -3.10 0.46
C LEU A 13 8.04 -1.85 0.93
N VAL A 14 7.30 -0.88 1.48
CA VAL A 14 7.86 0.35 2.07
C VAL A 14 7.37 0.51 3.49
N LYS A 15 8.24 0.95 4.40
CA LYS A 15 7.87 1.33 5.77
C LYS A 15 7.32 2.75 5.76
N LEU A 16 6.31 3.00 6.58
CA LEU A 16 5.64 4.30 6.69
C LEU A 16 6.08 5.04 7.96
N HIS A 17 6.62 6.24 7.81
CA HIS A 17 7.11 7.10 8.88
C HIS A 17 6.29 8.39 8.98
N TYR A 18 5.12 8.32 9.61
CA TYR A 18 4.18 9.46 9.70
C TYR A 18 4.64 10.59 10.63
N GLN A 19 5.51 10.32 11.60
CA GLN A 19 5.84 11.26 12.67
C GLN A 19 6.40 12.62 12.19
N PRO A 20 7.33 12.68 11.21
CA PRO A 20 7.80 13.96 10.70
C PRO A 20 6.70 14.80 10.07
N PHE A 21 5.79 14.17 9.32
CA PHE A 21 4.63 14.83 8.70
C PHE A 21 3.65 15.35 9.76
N ILE A 22 3.32 14.54 10.76
CA ILE A 22 2.45 14.94 11.88
C ILE A 22 3.05 16.13 12.63
N GLN A 23 4.36 16.12 12.92
CA GLN A 23 5.05 17.23 13.57
C GLN A 23 5.04 18.51 12.72
N TYR A 24 5.22 18.38 11.41
CA TYR A 24 5.14 19.51 10.48
C TYR A 24 3.75 20.16 10.52
N LEU A 25 2.68 19.37 10.42
CA LEU A 25 1.29 19.83 10.51
C LEU A 25 0.99 20.46 11.86
N GLY A 26 1.46 19.88 12.96
CA GLY A 26 1.28 20.46 14.32
C GLY A 26 1.94 21.83 14.47
N ARG A 27 3.09 22.07 13.85
CA ARG A 27 3.75 23.40 13.83
C ARG A 27 2.93 24.42 13.04
N ALA A 28 2.20 23.97 12.03
CA ALA A 28 1.27 24.81 11.27
C ALA A 28 -0.10 25.02 11.97
N GLY A 29 -0.27 24.43 13.15
CA GLY A 29 -1.49 24.55 13.95
C GLY A 29 -2.66 23.71 13.43
N VAL A 30 -2.39 22.65 12.69
CA VAL A 30 -3.40 21.63 12.35
C VAL A 30 -3.67 20.78 13.59
N ASP A 31 -4.93 20.70 13.99
CA ASP A 31 -5.35 19.84 15.11
C ASP A 31 -5.46 18.38 14.64
N MET A 32 -4.59 17.54 15.16
CA MET A 32 -4.55 16.11 14.89
C MET A 32 -4.80 15.27 16.15
N ALA A 33 -5.36 15.86 17.21
CA ALA A 33 -5.65 15.15 18.46
C ALA A 33 -6.65 13.99 18.26
N ASP A 34 -7.59 14.13 17.31
CA ASP A 34 -8.52 13.09 16.88
C ASP A 34 -8.17 12.69 15.43
N LEU A 35 -7.23 11.73 15.30
CA LEU A 35 -6.74 11.29 14.00
C LEU A 35 -7.86 10.73 13.10
N PRO A 36 -8.79 9.85 13.54
CA PRO A 36 -9.90 9.39 12.72
C PRO A 36 -10.76 10.52 12.15
N ARG A 37 -11.07 11.53 12.97
CA ARG A 37 -11.81 12.72 12.54
C ARG A 37 -11.02 13.51 11.50
N TRP A 38 -9.73 13.71 11.72
CA TRP A 38 -8.87 14.43 10.79
C TRP A 38 -8.80 13.72 9.42
N LEU A 39 -8.59 12.40 9.42
CA LEU A 39 -8.57 11.57 8.20
C LEU A 39 -9.88 11.69 7.40
N SER A 40 -11.02 11.69 8.11
CA SER A 40 -12.34 11.90 7.50
C SER A 40 -12.51 13.32 6.93
N GLN A 41 -12.03 14.36 7.63
CA GLN A 41 -12.15 15.75 7.18
C GLN A 41 -11.33 16.04 5.93
N VAL A 42 -10.13 15.45 5.79
CA VAL A 42 -9.33 15.57 4.58
C VAL A 42 -9.83 14.64 3.47
N ASP A 43 -10.70 13.67 3.81
CA ASP A 43 -11.24 12.64 2.91
C ASP A 43 -10.12 11.78 2.31
N LEU A 44 -9.30 11.21 3.21
CA LEU A 44 -8.20 10.35 2.80
C LEU A 44 -8.72 9.11 2.05
N GLU A 45 -9.84 8.54 2.50
CA GLU A 45 -10.47 7.39 1.84
C GLU A 45 -10.89 7.73 0.41
N GLY A 46 -11.50 8.90 0.18
CA GLY A 46 -11.85 9.39 -1.16
C GLY A 46 -10.60 9.61 -2.02
N HIS A 47 -9.48 10.03 -1.42
CA HIS A 47 -8.20 10.16 -2.11
C HIS A 47 -7.65 8.78 -2.51
N GLU A 48 -7.64 7.82 -1.61
CA GLU A 48 -7.19 6.45 -1.91
C GLU A 48 -8.11 5.74 -2.91
N ARG A 49 -9.40 6.08 -2.94
CA ARG A 49 -10.35 5.56 -3.93
C ARG A 49 -10.25 6.26 -5.29
N GLY A 50 -9.58 7.43 -5.35
CA GLY A 50 -9.39 8.20 -6.58
C GLY A 50 -10.47 9.27 -6.83
N ASP A 51 -11.38 9.50 -5.88
CA ASP A 51 -12.40 10.55 -5.96
C ASP A 51 -11.81 11.95 -5.70
N VAL A 52 -10.69 12.00 -4.96
CA VAL A 52 -9.99 13.23 -4.57
C VAL A 52 -8.53 13.13 -5.02
N SER A 53 -8.08 14.05 -5.87
CA SER A 53 -6.67 14.10 -6.31
C SER A 53 -5.74 14.47 -5.17
N GLY A 54 -4.45 14.10 -5.27
CA GLY A 54 -3.43 14.46 -4.29
C GLY A 54 -3.31 15.99 -4.10
N GLU A 55 -3.46 16.78 -5.16
CA GLU A 55 -3.47 18.25 -5.07
C GLU A 55 -4.67 18.76 -4.25
N ALA A 56 -5.86 18.21 -4.49
CA ALA A 56 -7.05 18.57 -3.73
C ALA A 56 -6.92 18.18 -2.25
N LEU A 57 -6.34 17.00 -1.97
CA LEU A 57 -6.04 16.56 -0.62
C LEU A 57 -5.09 17.53 0.10
N LEU A 58 -3.96 17.89 -0.53
CA LEU A 58 -3.03 18.85 0.06
C LEU A 58 -3.66 20.21 0.28
N GLY A 59 -4.53 20.67 -0.63
CA GLY A 59 -5.32 21.88 -0.46
C GLY A 59 -6.26 21.84 0.76
N ARG A 60 -6.94 20.72 0.99
CA ARG A 60 -7.77 20.49 2.19
C ARG A 60 -6.93 20.51 3.46
N ILE A 61 -5.78 19.84 3.46
CA ILE A 61 -4.85 19.83 4.61
C ILE A 61 -4.37 21.26 4.90
N ALA A 62 -3.95 22.02 3.89
CA ALA A 62 -3.51 23.40 4.06
C ALA A 62 -4.62 24.31 4.59
N GLY A 63 -5.88 24.07 4.16
CA GLY A 63 -7.04 24.82 4.65
C GLY A 63 -7.38 24.59 6.12
N MET A 64 -6.85 23.54 6.75
CA MET A 64 -7.01 23.26 8.18
C MET A 64 -5.93 23.94 9.05
N ALA A 65 -4.88 24.46 8.45
CA ALA A 65 -3.79 25.10 9.17
C ALA A 65 -4.21 26.49 9.69
N THR A 66 -3.81 26.80 10.93
CA THR A 66 -4.03 28.13 11.53
C THR A 66 -2.89 29.11 11.24
N ARG A 67 -1.81 28.63 10.62
CA ARG A 67 -0.66 29.38 10.14
C ARG A 67 -0.43 29.10 8.67
N PRO A 68 0.13 30.03 7.89
CA PRO A 68 0.42 29.80 6.48
C PRO A 68 1.28 28.55 6.28
N LEU A 69 0.88 27.69 5.35
CA LEU A 69 1.64 26.52 4.88
C LEU A 69 2.14 26.80 3.47
N ASP A 70 3.40 26.48 3.20
CA ASP A 70 3.93 26.38 1.83
C ASP A 70 3.50 25.02 1.24
N LEU A 71 2.77 25.06 0.11
CA LEU A 71 2.25 23.86 -0.53
C LEU A 71 3.36 22.96 -1.09
N ALA A 72 4.49 23.52 -1.51
CA ALA A 72 5.62 22.73 -1.99
C ALA A 72 6.30 21.98 -0.84
N GLU A 73 6.44 22.66 0.31
CA GLU A 73 6.97 22.05 1.54
C GLU A 73 6.01 20.98 2.09
N LEU A 74 4.70 21.28 2.12
CA LEU A 74 3.67 20.32 2.51
C LEU A 74 3.74 19.05 1.64
N ARG A 75 3.84 19.22 0.32
CA ARG A 75 4.00 18.12 -0.63
C ARG A 75 5.27 17.31 -0.35
N ALA A 76 6.40 17.98 -0.10
CA ALA A 76 7.66 17.32 0.19
C ALA A 76 7.54 16.45 1.46
N HIS A 77 6.93 16.97 2.52
CA HIS A 77 6.67 16.20 3.74
C HIS A 77 5.69 15.04 3.51
N TRP A 78 4.63 15.24 2.70
CA TRP A 78 3.68 14.19 2.32
C TRP A 78 4.35 13.04 1.59
N LEU A 79 5.30 13.32 0.71
CA LEU A 79 6.02 12.34 -0.09
C LEU A 79 7.21 11.69 0.64
N SER A 80 7.73 12.30 1.71
CA SER A 80 8.92 11.82 2.42
C SER A 80 8.65 10.73 3.47
N MET A 81 7.42 10.23 3.57
CA MET A 81 7.02 9.28 4.61
C MET A 81 7.45 7.83 4.36
N PHE A 82 8.12 7.54 3.26
CA PHE A 82 8.39 6.17 2.82
C PHE A 82 9.89 5.83 2.91
N GLU A 83 10.17 4.65 3.45
CA GLU A 83 11.49 4.02 3.45
C GLU A 83 11.39 2.64 2.79
N PRO A 84 12.24 2.28 1.81
CA PRO A 84 12.18 0.97 1.17
C PRO A 84 12.47 -0.15 2.19
N TRP A 85 11.74 -1.26 2.07
CA TRP A 85 12.04 -2.47 2.81
C TRP A 85 12.76 -3.46 1.88
N ASP A 86 14.08 -3.30 1.77
CA ASP A 86 14.92 -3.98 0.77
C ASP A 86 14.72 -5.50 0.73
N GLU A 87 14.56 -6.15 1.91
CA GLU A 87 14.29 -7.59 1.98
C GLU A 87 12.99 -7.98 1.28
N MET A 88 11.96 -7.13 1.36
CA MET A 88 10.65 -7.38 0.75
C MET A 88 10.68 -7.06 -0.75
N PHE A 89 11.40 -6.02 -1.17
CA PHE A 89 11.66 -5.77 -2.60
C PHE A 89 12.42 -6.94 -3.24
N THR A 90 13.45 -7.45 -2.57
CA THR A 90 14.21 -8.63 -3.02
C THR A 90 13.32 -9.86 -3.09
N LEU A 91 12.43 -10.06 -2.11
CA LEU A 91 11.49 -11.17 -2.11
C LEU A 91 10.53 -11.07 -3.30
N ALA A 92 9.92 -9.89 -3.52
CA ALA A 92 8.96 -9.68 -4.62
C ALA A 92 9.62 -9.89 -5.98
N SER A 93 10.80 -9.30 -6.22
CA SER A 93 11.52 -9.45 -7.49
C SER A 93 11.98 -10.90 -7.73
N GLY A 94 12.49 -11.57 -6.69
CA GLY A 94 12.98 -12.93 -6.80
C GLY A 94 11.88 -13.98 -7.03
N LEU A 95 10.67 -13.73 -6.53
CA LEU A 95 9.52 -14.61 -6.76
C LEU A 95 9.02 -14.59 -8.21
N LYS A 96 9.32 -13.56 -9.01
CA LYS A 96 8.89 -13.46 -10.42
C LYS A 96 9.43 -14.60 -11.31
N ALA A 97 10.50 -15.26 -10.90
CA ALA A 97 11.06 -16.39 -11.67
C ALA A 97 10.12 -17.62 -11.71
N ASP A 98 9.37 -17.84 -10.63
CA ASP A 98 8.55 -19.05 -10.45
C ASP A 98 7.05 -18.76 -10.28
N TYR A 99 6.67 -17.50 -9.98
CA TYR A 99 5.30 -17.09 -9.65
C TYR A 99 4.89 -15.85 -10.42
N ARG A 100 3.57 -15.66 -10.59
CA ARG A 100 3.02 -14.36 -10.98
C ARG A 100 2.96 -13.48 -9.73
N VAL A 101 3.63 -12.34 -9.78
CA VAL A 101 3.72 -11.40 -8.65
C VAL A 101 2.98 -10.12 -8.99
N TYR A 102 2.14 -9.65 -8.07
CA TYR A 102 1.29 -8.48 -8.27
C TYR A 102 1.31 -7.56 -7.05
N LEU A 103 0.85 -6.32 -7.22
CA LEU A 103 0.56 -5.39 -6.13
C LEU A 103 -0.95 -5.18 -5.99
N LEU A 104 -1.41 -5.00 -4.74
CA LEU A 104 -2.77 -4.61 -4.39
C LEU A 104 -2.72 -3.63 -3.21
N SER A 105 -2.88 -2.33 -3.47
CA SER A 105 -2.64 -1.30 -2.45
C SER A 105 -3.74 -0.25 -2.38
N ASN A 106 -4.10 0.15 -1.15
CA ASN A 106 -4.83 1.39 -0.90
C ASN A 106 -3.84 2.54 -0.96
N ILE A 107 -3.88 3.34 -2.00
CA ILE A 107 -2.90 4.39 -2.26
C ILE A 107 -3.48 5.44 -3.19
N GLY A 108 -3.15 6.71 -2.98
CA GLY A 108 -3.53 7.78 -3.89
C GLY A 108 -2.53 8.01 -5.03
N ASP A 109 -2.96 8.80 -6.00
CA ASP A 109 -2.24 9.10 -7.23
C ASP A 109 -0.82 9.66 -7.01
N MET A 110 -0.70 10.60 -6.08
CA MET A 110 0.57 11.30 -5.80
C MET A 110 1.61 10.37 -5.15
N HIS A 111 1.20 9.57 -4.18
CA HIS A 111 2.07 8.58 -3.55
C HIS A 111 2.48 7.48 -4.54
N TRP A 112 1.53 6.99 -5.36
CA TRP A 112 1.86 6.01 -6.37
C TRP A 112 2.91 6.54 -7.35
N ALA A 113 2.68 7.73 -7.93
CA ALA A 113 3.62 8.32 -8.87
C ALA A 113 5.01 8.54 -8.26
N HIS A 114 5.07 8.95 -6.99
CA HIS A 114 6.33 9.14 -6.28
C HIS A 114 7.08 7.80 -6.05
N LEU A 115 6.39 6.78 -5.54
CA LEU A 115 6.99 5.49 -5.26
C LEU A 115 7.38 4.74 -6.54
N ASP A 116 6.57 4.86 -7.60
CA ASP A 116 6.91 4.26 -8.89
C ASP A 116 8.14 4.93 -9.52
N ALA A 117 8.26 6.26 -9.43
CA ALA A 117 9.45 6.97 -9.90
C ALA A 117 10.72 6.59 -9.13
N LEU A 118 10.63 6.28 -7.83
CA LEU A 118 11.77 5.89 -7.00
C LEU A 118 12.13 4.42 -7.13
N TYR A 119 11.14 3.54 -7.20
CA TYR A 119 11.34 2.09 -7.02
C TYR A 119 10.84 1.25 -8.21
N GLY A 120 10.23 1.87 -9.23
CA GLY A 120 9.74 1.20 -10.42
C GLY A 120 8.65 0.18 -10.13
N LEU A 121 7.65 0.54 -9.30
CA LEU A 121 6.60 -0.38 -8.84
C LEU A 121 5.87 -1.09 -10.00
N ASP A 122 5.55 -0.34 -11.08
CA ASP A 122 4.88 -0.91 -12.25
C ASP A 122 5.75 -1.92 -13.02
N THR A 123 7.09 -1.89 -12.85
CA THR A 123 8.04 -2.82 -13.49
C THR A 123 8.57 -3.91 -12.54
N LEU A 124 8.48 -3.67 -11.24
CA LEU A 124 8.90 -4.61 -10.19
C LEU A 124 8.14 -5.94 -10.28
N VAL A 125 6.86 -5.88 -10.65
CA VAL A 125 5.91 -6.99 -10.64
C VAL A 125 5.30 -7.23 -12.03
N HIS A 126 4.35 -8.17 -12.15
CA HIS A 126 3.63 -8.45 -13.40
C HIS A 126 2.44 -7.52 -13.62
N GLY A 127 1.99 -6.81 -12.58
CA GLY A 127 0.92 -5.84 -12.64
C GLY A 127 0.55 -5.32 -11.27
N ALA A 128 -0.13 -4.16 -11.23
CA ALA A 128 -0.50 -3.47 -10.00
C ALA A 128 -1.97 -3.02 -10.02
N CYS A 129 -2.72 -3.40 -8.99
CA CYS A 129 -4.06 -2.92 -8.70
C CYS A 129 -3.98 -1.85 -7.62
N ALA A 130 -3.79 -0.59 -8.02
CA ALA A 130 -3.82 0.55 -7.11
C ALA A 130 -5.26 1.05 -6.96
N SER A 131 -5.71 1.25 -5.74
CA SER A 131 -7.10 1.58 -5.39
C SER A 131 -7.63 2.81 -6.14
N PHE A 132 -6.83 3.88 -6.26
CA PHE A 132 -7.23 5.09 -6.97
C PHE A 132 -7.47 4.88 -8.47
N ARG A 133 -6.84 3.87 -9.10
CA ARG A 133 -7.04 3.53 -10.51
C ARG A 133 -8.33 2.74 -10.76
N VAL A 134 -8.76 1.97 -9.74
CA VAL A 134 -9.89 1.05 -9.88
C VAL A 134 -11.15 1.50 -9.14
N GLY A 135 -11.09 2.58 -8.37
CA GLY A 135 -12.24 3.11 -7.63
C GLY A 135 -12.76 2.17 -6.54
N ALA A 136 -11.88 1.40 -5.89
CA ALA A 136 -12.23 0.48 -4.82
C ALA A 136 -11.06 0.35 -3.83
N ILE A 137 -11.37 0.12 -2.56
CA ILE A 137 -10.38 0.05 -1.47
C ILE A 137 -10.53 -1.24 -0.66
N LYS A 138 -9.42 -1.76 -0.13
CA LYS A 138 -9.40 -2.79 0.90
C LYS A 138 -10.02 -2.22 2.20
N PRO A 139 -10.75 -3.00 3.00
CA PRO A 139 -11.01 -4.44 2.87
C PRO A 139 -12.26 -4.81 2.07
N HIS A 140 -12.88 -3.88 1.34
CA HIS A 140 -14.11 -4.16 0.59
C HIS A 140 -13.87 -5.23 -0.49
N VAL A 141 -14.83 -6.14 -0.67
CA VAL A 141 -14.76 -7.27 -1.60
C VAL A 141 -14.45 -6.84 -3.04
N ASP A 142 -14.92 -5.67 -3.43
CA ASP A 142 -14.83 -5.17 -4.80
C ASP A 142 -13.39 -5.04 -5.30
N ILE A 143 -12.44 -4.63 -4.45
CA ILE A 143 -11.05 -4.46 -4.88
C ILE A 143 -10.37 -5.81 -5.18
N TYR A 144 -10.70 -6.86 -4.39
CA TYR A 144 -10.18 -8.21 -4.62
C TYR A 144 -10.77 -8.79 -5.91
N ARG A 145 -12.09 -8.60 -6.17
CA ARG A 145 -12.74 -9.03 -7.41
C ARG A 145 -12.21 -8.29 -8.64
N LYS A 146 -11.91 -7.00 -8.50
CA LYS A 146 -11.23 -6.24 -9.55
C LYS A 146 -9.83 -6.77 -9.84
N ALA A 147 -9.04 -7.07 -8.81
CA ALA A 147 -7.73 -7.69 -8.98
C ALA A 147 -7.82 -9.08 -9.63
N GLU A 148 -8.79 -9.92 -9.22
CA GLU A 148 -9.06 -11.21 -9.86
C GLU A 148 -9.33 -11.07 -11.36
N SER A 149 -10.24 -10.16 -11.71
CA SER A 149 -10.59 -9.91 -13.11
C SER A 149 -9.43 -9.32 -13.92
N MET A 150 -8.67 -8.40 -13.32
CA MET A 150 -7.56 -7.69 -13.98
C MET A 150 -6.40 -8.63 -14.31
N PHE A 151 -6.11 -9.59 -13.44
CA PHE A 151 -4.92 -10.44 -13.52
C PHE A 151 -5.23 -11.92 -13.76
N ASP A 152 -6.50 -12.26 -13.99
CA ASP A 152 -6.96 -13.66 -14.13
C ASP A 152 -6.48 -14.52 -12.94
N LEU A 153 -6.79 -14.08 -11.72
CA LEU A 153 -6.38 -14.78 -10.50
C LEU A 153 -7.38 -15.88 -10.15
N ASP A 154 -6.82 -17.06 -9.87
CA ASP A 154 -7.55 -18.12 -9.17
C ASP A 154 -7.42 -17.88 -7.65
N PRO A 155 -8.53 -17.60 -6.93
CA PRO A 155 -8.50 -17.35 -5.49
C PRO A 155 -7.75 -18.43 -4.70
N ALA A 156 -8.02 -19.70 -4.97
CA ALA A 156 -7.41 -20.82 -4.26
C ALA A 156 -5.90 -21.00 -4.55
N ALA A 157 -5.40 -20.37 -5.62
CA ALA A 157 -3.99 -20.38 -5.99
C ALA A 157 -3.29 -19.03 -5.73
N THR A 158 -3.93 -18.12 -5.00
CA THR A 158 -3.43 -16.77 -4.72
C THR A 158 -3.13 -16.60 -3.24
N VAL A 159 -1.97 -16.01 -2.90
CA VAL A 159 -1.62 -15.60 -1.54
C VAL A 159 -1.39 -14.09 -1.51
N PHE A 160 -2.00 -13.41 -0.55
CA PHE A 160 -1.89 -11.97 -0.32
C PHE A 160 -1.10 -11.66 0.95
N LEU A 161 -0.24 -10.67 0.91
CA LEU A 161 0.58 -10.17 2.02
C LEU A 161 0.16 -8.75 2.36
N ASP A 162 -0.31 -8.51 3.59
CA ASP A 162 -0.80 -7.20 4.02
C ASP A 162 -0.57 -7.03 5.53
N ASP A 163 -0.25 -5.82 5.98
CA ASP A 163 0.02 -5.49 7.39
C ASP A 163 -1.25 -5.27 8.22
N LEU A 164 -2.41 -5.08 7.57
CA LEU A 164 -3.68 -4.83 8.24
C LEU A 164 -4.56 -6.08 8.30
N LEU A 165 -4.90 -6.52 9.50
CA LEU A 165 -5.78 -7.68 9.72
C LEU A 165 -7.14 -7.59 8.99
N PRO A 166 -7.82 -6.41 8.90
CA PRO A 166 -9.04 -6.31 8.12
C PRO A 166 -8.85 -6.65 6.63
N ASN A 167 -7.74 -6.23 6.03
CA ASN A 167 -7.43 -6.52 4.63
C ASN A 167 -7.13 -8.01 4.42
N VAL A 168 -6.39 -8.61 5.35
CA VAL A 168 -6.14 -10.07 5.38
C VAL A 168 -7.45 -10.85 5.47
N ALA A 169 -8.38 -10.41 6.33
CA ALA A 169 -9.70 -11.02 6.47
C ALA A 169 -10.53 -10.89 5.17
N GLY A 170 -10.59 -9.69 4.57
CA GLY A 170 -11.29 -9.45 3.31
C GLY A 170 -10.78 -10.32 2.16
N ALA A 171 -9.46 -10.51 2.06
CA ALA A 171 -8.86 -11.42 1.07
C ALA A 171 -9.30 -12.88 1.30
N ARG A 172 -9.32 -13.34 2.58
CA ARG A 172 -9.76 -14.70 2.93
C ARG A 172 -11.24 -14.92 2.64
N GLU A 173 -12.10 -13.93 2.87
CA GLU A 173 -13.51 -13.97 2.50
C GLU A 173 -13.71 -14.12 1.00
N CYS A 174 -12.79 -13.60 0.19
CA CYS A 174 -12.74 -13.80 -1.25
C CYS A 174 -12.17 -15.17 -1.68
N GLY A 175 -11.75 -16.00 -0.73
CA GLY A 175 -11.18 -17.34 -0.99
C GLY A 175 -9.68 -17.36 -1.24
N TRP A 176 -8.97 -16.24 -1.02
CA TRP A 176 -7.52 -16.18 -1.13
C TRP A 176 -6.84 -16.75 0.13
N HIS A 177 -5.66 -17.29 -0.03
CA HIS A 177 -4.75 -17.37 1.11
C HIS A 177 -4.28 -15.96 1.45
N ALA A 178 -4.13 -15.65 2.73
CA ALA A 178 -3.61 -14.34 3.12
C ALA A 178 -2.75 -14.43 4.39
N ILE A 179 -1.65 -13.70 4.38
CA ILE A 179 -0.63 -13.63 5.43
C ILE A 179 -0.65 -12.23 6.03
N HIS A 180 -0.81 -12.14 7.35
CA HIS A 180 -0.59 -10.91 8.09
C HIS A 180 0.91 -10.64 8.16
N HIS A 181 1.37 -9.64 7.42
CA HIS A 181 2.77 -9.23 7.41
C HIS A 181 3.11 -8.45 8.66
N THR A 182 4.13 -8.86 9.38
CA THR A 182 4.68 -8.13 10.55
C THR A 182 6.19 -7.98 10.44
N ASP A 183 6.85 -8.95 9.83
CA ASP A 183 8.27 -8.95 9.52
C ASP A 183 8.58 -9.88 8.33
N ALA A 184 9.72 -9.64 7.69
CA ALA A 184 10.13 -10.39 6.48
C ALA A 184 10.42 -11.87 6.78
N GLY A 185 10.99 -12.18 7.94
CA GLY A 185 11.36 -13.55 8.33
C GLY A 185 10.13 -14.43 8.54
N LEU A 186 9.15 -13.93 9.29
CA LEU A 186 7.88 -14.62 9.54
C LEU A 186 7.10 -14.79 8.24
N THR A 187 7.02 -13.74 7.40
CA THR A 187 6.37 -13.81 6.09
C THR A 187 6.99 -14.87 5.20
N ARG A 188 8.32 -14.94 5.12
CA ARG A 188 9.02 -15.99 4.38
C ARG A 188 8.71 -17.39 4.92
N SER A 189 8.63 -17.55 6.23
CA SER A 189 8.26 -18.82 6.88
C SER A 189 6.84 -19.26 6.52
N GLN A 190 5.88 -18.33 6.58
CA GLN A 190 4.48 -18.61 6.24
C GLN A 190 4.28 -18.92 4.74
N LEU A 191 5.01 -18.23 3.84
CA LEU A 191 5.02 -18.54 2.42
C LEU A 191 5.55 -19.98 2.15
N ARG A 192 6.63 -20.39 2.84
CA ARG A 192 7.13 -21.78 2.75
C ARG A 192 6.09 -22.79 3.23
N ALA A 193 5.37 -22.50 4.31
CA ALA A 193 4.31 -23.37 4.82
C ALA A 193 3.16 -23.55 3.80
N LEU A 194 2.92 -22.56 2.93
CA LEU A 194 1.98 -22.66 1.81
C LEU A 194 2.58 -23.34 0.57
N GLY A 195 3.81 -23.84 0.66
CA GLY A 195 4.50 -24.54 -0.45
C GLY A 195 5.13 -23.57 -1.47
N VAL A 196 5.29 -22.28 -1.14
CA VAL A 196 5.99 -21.32 -2.00
C VAL A 196 7.50 -21.54 -1.90
N ARG A 197 8.16 -21.77 -3.03
CA ARG A 197 9.63 -21.77 -3.11
C ARG A 197 10.14 -20.35 -3.10
N LEU A 198 11.04 -20.04 -2.18
CA LEU A 198 11.55 -18.69 -2.00
C LEU A 198 12.91 -18.51 -2.68
N PRO A 199 13.19 -17.30 -3.20
CA PRO A 199 14.55 -16.95 -3.62
C PRO A 199 15.51 -16.98 -2.43
N ALA A 200 16.83 -17.06 -2.72
CA ALA A 200 17.85 -16.96 -1.69
C ALA A 200 17.64 -15.68 -0.85
N PRO A 201 17.96 -15.72 0.46
CA PRO A 201 17.90 -14.50 1.26
C PRO A 201 18.89 -13.45 0.72
N PHE A 202 18.55 -12.19 0.97
CA PHE A 202 19.45 -11.07 0.73
C PHE A 202 20.73 -11.27 1.58
N THR A 203 21.91 -11.24 0.96
CA THR A 203 23.23 -11.34 1.64
C THR A 203 23.84 -9.96 1.78
#